data_580714e331e7e4e1cf6ddfe653ba390e
#
_entry.id   580714e331e7e4e1cf6ddfe653ba390e
#
_cell.length_a   1.000
_cell.length_b   1.000
_cell.length_c   1.000
_cell.angle_alpha   90.00
_cell.angle_beta   90.00
_cell.angle_gamma   90.00
#
_symmetry.space_group_name_H-M   'P 1'
#
loop_
_entity.id
_entity.type
_entity.pdbx_description
1 polymer ?
#
loop_
_entity_poly.entity_id
_entity_poly.type
_entity_poly.pdbx_seq_one_letter_code
_entity_poly.pdbx_strand_id
1 'polypeptide(L)'
;YLKEKNIFYYNNIICNNQIISAINDVLTEYGYKDIIITKGNKPGFFLLSGYIPPSPKWSEVENLLLNTPGVAGWEIHNNSNNKINELASEFKKNKLINYVNIFKKNDVIIVAGEVSQQNESKILAIINAMNKNSNAKILFQNIQPYISADIFPGKILRISGTMKNPTIALDNGTSLGIGSILKGGYVIDAIDPKDGINISRPDEYIHIPLSY
;
A
#
# COMPACT_ATOMS: atom_id res chain seq x y z
N TYR A 1 -48.26 0.90 -30.48
CA TYR A 1 -48.94 1.66 -29.39
C TYR A 1 -48.08 2.78 -28.80
N LEU A 2 -46.72 2.58 -28.73
CA LEU A 2 -45.79 3.59 -28.21
C LEU A 2 -45.29 4.61 -29.26
N LYS A 3 -45.35 4.24 -30.56
CA LYS A 3 -44.98 5.14 -31.66
C LYS A 3 -45.96 6.29 -31.89
N GLU A 4 -47.20 6.14 -31.46
CA GLU A 4 -48.24 7.13 -31.66
C GLU A 4 -48.22 8.32 -30.67
N LYS A 5 -47.41 8.22 -29.60
CA LYS A 5 -47.37 9.24 -28.54
C LYS A 5 -46.13 10.14 -28.52
N ASN A 6 -45.28 10.12 -29.55
CA ASN A 6 -44.05 10.95 -29.60
C ASN A 6 -43.26 10.95 -28.29
N ILE A 7 -43.19 9.77 -27.61
CA ILE A 7 -42.42 9.64 -26.37
C ILE A 7 -40.98 9.36 -26.76
N PHE A 8 -40.13 10.35 -26.58
CA PHE A 8 -38.68 10.18 -26.72
C PHE A 8 -38.14 9.43 -25.51
N TYR A 9 -37.69 8.18 -25.70
CA TYR A 9 -36.95 7.45 -24.71
C TYR A 9 -35.48 7.82 -24.81
N TYR A 10 -34.97 8.53 -23.84
CA TYR A 10 -33.52 8.58 -23.62
C TYR A 10 -33.08 7.27 -22.99
N ASN A 11 -32.43 6.44 -23.78
CA ASN A 11 -31.87 5.18 -23.29
C ASN A 11 -30.54 5.49 -22.58
N ASN A 12 -30.59 5.84 -21.30
CA ASN A 12 -29.43 6.07 -20.46
C ASN A 12 -28.87 4.76 -19.89
N ILE A 13 -28.88 3.68 -20.70
CA ILE A 13 -28.22 2.42 -20.30
C ILE A 13 -26.71 2.63 -20.41
N ILE A 14 -26.07 2.82 -19.27
CA ILE A 14 -24.62 2.85 -19.18
C ILE A 14 -24.14 1.42 -19.00
N CYS A 15 -23.32 0.92 -19.92
CA CYS A 15 -22.76 -0.42 -19.84
C CYS A 15 -21.69 -0.49 -18.73
N ASN A 16 -21.62 -1.62 -18.01
CA ASN A 16 -20.62 -1.82 -16.95
C ASN A 16 -19.19 -1.51 -17.41
N ASN A 17 -18.84 -1.82 -18.66
CA ASN A 17 -17.50 -1.52 -19.21
C ASN A 17 -17.23 0.00 -19.30
N GLN A 18 -18.23 0.80 -19.59
CA GLN A 18 -18.11 2.26 -19.61
C GLN A 18 -17.92 2.80 -18.18
N ILE A 19 -18.64 2.24 -17.22
CA ILE A 19 -18.49 2.61 -15.81
C ILE A 19 -17.08 2.21 -15.30
N ILE A 20 -16.62 0.99 -15.62
CA ILE A 20 -15.28 0.53 -15.26
C ILE A 20 -14.21 1.45 -15.87
N SER A 21 -14.37 1.87 -17.14
CA SER A 21 -13.45 2.84 -17.76
C SER A 21 -13.44 4.16 -17.02
N ALA A 22 -14.61 4.72 -16.69
CA ALA A 22 -14.71 5.97 -15.95
C ALA A 22 -14.09 5.89 -14.55
N ILE A 23 -14.30 4.77 -13.82
CA ILE A 23 -13.63 4.52 -12.54
C ILE A 23 -12.11 4.47 -12.73
N ASN A 24 -11.65 3.76 -13.77
CA ASN A 24 -10.21 3.63 -14.05
C ASN A 24 -9.56 4.98 -14.40
N ASP A 25 -10.26 5.84 -15.14
CA ASP A 25 -9.77 7.17 -15.47
C ASP A 25 -9.60 8.02 -14.20
N VAL A 26 -10.58 8.04 -13.32
CA VAL A 26 -10.49 8.71 -12.01
C VAL A 26 -9.32 8.16 -11.20
N LEU A 27 -9.20 6.84 -11.06
CA LEU A 27 -8.12 6.21 -10.30
C LEU A 27 -6.74 6.56 -10.88
N THR A 28 -6.60 6.53 -12.21
CA THR A 28 -5.34 6.82 -12.90
C THR A 28 -4.92 8.28 -12.73
N GLU A 29 -5.86 9.23 -12.81
CA GLU A 29 -5.63 10.67 -12.61
C GLU A 29 -5.04 10.95 -11.21
N TYR A 30 -5.52 10.22 -10.20
CA TYR A 30 -5.04 10.34 -8.83
C TYR A 30 -3.82 9.46 -8.52
N GLY A 31 -3.29 8.74 -9.52
CA GLY A 31 -2.06 7.95 -9.41
C GLY A 31 -2.25 6.48 -9.00
N TYR A 32 -3.49 5.99 -8.90
CA TYR A 32 -3.80 4.59 -8.57
C TYR A 32 -3.85 3.73 -9.85
N LYS A 33 -2.69 3.49 -10.48
CA LYS A 33 -2.59 2.82 -11.79
C LYS A 33 -2.74 1.31 -11.76
N ASP A 34 -2.50 0.68 -10.59
CA ASP A 34 -2.43 -0.77 -10.45
C ASP A 34 -3.69 -1.36 -9.79
N ILE A 35 -4.81 -0.62 -9.83
CA ILE A 35 -6.08 -1.08 -9.30
C ILE A 35 -6.83 -1.85 -10.36
N ILE A 36 -7.16 -3.10 -10.07
CA ILE A 36 -8.03 -3.94 -10.91
C ILE A 36 -9.47 -3.70 -10.48
N ILE A 37 -10.30 -3.32 -11.46
CA ILE A 37 -11.72 -3.04 -11.23
C ILE A 37 -12.53 -4.21 -11.79
N THR A 38 -13.33 -4.82 -10.94
CA THR A 38 -14.26 -5.87 -11.35
C THR A 38 -15.68 -5.57 -10.88
N LYS A 39 -16.66 -6.20 -11.53
CA LYS A 39 -18.07 -6.05 -11.15
C LYS A 39 -18.32 -6.75 -9.81
N GLY A 40 -19.00 -6.08 -8.90
CA GLY A 40 -19.47 -6.64 -7.66
C GLY A 40 -20.78 -7.45 -7.82
N ASN A 41 -21.26 -7.97 -6.71
CA ASN A 41 -22.44 -8.86 -6.67
C ASN A 41 -23.80 -8.12 -6.82
N LYS A 42 -23.80 -6.79 -6.79
CA LYS A 42 -25.00 -5.95 -6.93
C LYS A 42 -24.85 -5.01 -8.12
N PRO A 43 -25.96 -4.63 -8.80
CA PRO A 43 -25.90 -3.63 -9.86
C PRO A 43 -25.28 -2.31 -9.37
N GLY A 44 -24.35 -1.75 -10.14
CA GLY A 44 -23.64 -0.52 -9.81
C GLY A 44 -22.58 -0.65 -8.72
N PHE A 45 -22.35 -1.83 -8.16
CA PHE A 45 -21.27 -2.10 -7.20
C PHE A 45 -20.06 -2.67 -7.92
N PHE A 46 -18.87 -2.19 -7.52
CA PHE A 46 -17.59 -2.57 -8.09
C PHE A 46 -16.62 -3.03 -7.01
N LEU A 47 -15.74 -3.92 -7.39
CA LEU A 47 -14.66 -4.42 -6.55
C LEU A 47 -13.35 -3.79 -7.03
N LEU A 48 -12.70 -3.04 -6.16
CA LEU A 48 -11.42 -2.39 -6.40
C LEU A 48 -10.33 -3.23 -5.75
N SER A 49 -9.57 -3.97 -6.56
CA SER A 49 -8.51 -4.87 -6.08
C SER A 49 -7.15 -4.27 -6.34
N GLY A 50 -6.40 -3.96 -5.31
CA GLY A 50 -5.08 -3.36 -5.38
C GLY A 50 -4.72 -2.64 -4.10
N TYR A 51 -3.61 -1.91 -4.11
CA TYR A 51 -3.19 -1.13 -2.96
C TYR A 51 -3.75 0.27 -2.99
N ILE A 52 -4.60 0.58 -2.03
CA ILE A 52 -5.16 1.91 -1.81
C ILE A 52 -4.73 2.35 -0.41
N PRO A 53 -3.67 3.18 -0.30
CA PRO A 53 -3.24 3.68 0.99
C PRO A 53 -4.28 4.66 1.55
N PRO A 54 -4.53 4.64 2.87
CA PRO A 54 -5.33 5.68 3.51
C PRO A 54 -4.62 7.03 3.34
N SER A 55 -5.24 7.94 2.60
CA SER A 55 -4.67 9.26 2.32
C SER A 55 -5.77 10.29 2.11
N PRO A 56 -5.51 11.59 2.34
CA PRO A 56 -6.47 12.66 1.99
C PRO A 56 -6.88 12.63 0.52
N LYS A 57 -5.97 12.24 -0.39
CA LYS A 57 -6.28 12.05 -1.81
C LYS A 57 -7.32 10.97 -2.06
N TRP A 58 -7.35 9.92 -1.24
CA TRP A 58 -8.35 8.86 -1.38
C TRP A 58 -9.76 9.40 -1.12
N SER A 59 -9.94 10.27 -0.13
CA SER A 59 -11.24 10.89 0.14
C SER A 59 -11.75 11.74 -1.03
N GLU A 60 -10.85 12.37 -1.80
CA GLU A 60 -11.22 13.08 -3.03
C GLU A 60 -11.67 12.08 -4.10
N VAL A 61 -10.93 10.99 -4.28
CA VAL A 61 -11.30 9.89 -5.20
C VAL A 61 -12.66 9.30 -4.83
N GLU A 62 -12.91 9.02 -3.56
CA GLU A 62 -14.21 8.51 -3.09
C GLU A 62 -15.36 9.44 -3.48
N ASN A 63 -15.19 10.75 -3.31
CA ASN A 63 -16.19 11.73 -3.73
C ASN A 63 -16.43 11.72 -5.23
N LEU A 64 -15.38 11.58 -6.05
CA LEU A 64 -15.52 11.51 -7.51
C LEU A 64 -16.20 10.21 -7.95
N LEU A 65 -15.84 9.09 -7.32
CA LEU A 65 -16.47 7.79 -7.61
C LEU A 65 -17.96 7.80 -7.25
N LEU A 66 -18.36 8.43 -6.13
CA LEU A 66 -19.77 8.59 -5.76
C LEU A 66 -20.56 9.41 -6.78
N ASN A 67 -19.90 10.36 -7.45
CA ASN A 67 -20.51 11.20 -8.48
C ASN A 67 -20.41 10.59 -9.89
N THR A 68 -19.78 9.43 -10.05
CA THR A 68 -19.68 8.75 -11.35
C THR A 68 -21.00 8.07 -11.71
N PRO A 69 -21.63 8.41 -12.85
CA PRO A 69 -22.91 7.84 -13.24
C PRO A 69 -22.84 6.31 -13.35
N GLY A 70 -23.78 5.63 -12.69
CA GLY A 70 -23.85 4.17 -12.65
C GLY A 70 -23.05 3.50 -11.53
N VAL A 71 -22.29 4.24 -10.73
CA VAL A 71 -21.64 3.75 -9.51
C VAL A 71 -22.60 3.92 -8.34
N ALA A 72 -23.00 2.81 -7.73
CA ALA A 72 -23.81 2.77 -6.50
C ALA A 72 -22.95 2.51 -5.26
N GLY A 73 -21.73 2.01 -5.44
CA GLY A 73 -20.77 1.77 -4.38
C GLY A 73 -19.63 0.86 -4.83
N TRP A 74 -18.67 0.68 -3.95
CA TRP A 74 -17.53 -0.21 -4.17
C TRP A 74 -17.10 -0.86 -2.87
N GLU A 75 -16.32 -1.92 -3.03
CA GLU A 75 -15.62 -2.61 -1.96
C GLU A 75 -14.14 -2.63 -2.31
N ILE A 76 -13.29 -2.28 -1.36
CA ILE A 76 -11.84 -2.28 -1.55
C ILE A 76 -11.30 -3.61 -1.08
N HIS A 77 -10.81 -4.39 -2.03
CA HIS A 77 -10.00 -5.56 -1.74
C HIS A 77 -8.53 -5.17 -1.88
N ASN A 78 -7.93 -4.76 -0.79
CA ASN A 78 -6.50 -4.52 -0.73
C ASN A 78 -5.77 -5.86 -0.96
N ASN A 79 -5.71 -6.29 -2.20
CA ASN A 79 -4.87 -7.41 -2.65
C ASN A 79 -3.39 -7.03 -2.69
N SER A 80 -3.05 -5.97 -1.94
CA SER A 80 -1.66 -5.67 -1.66
C SER A 80 -1.07 -6.92 -1.08
N ASN A 81 -0.33 -7.65 -1.88
CA ASN A 81 0.52 -8.75 -1.48
C ASN A 81 0.23 -9.25 -0.06
N ASN A 82 -0.89 -9.96 0.12
CA ASN A 82 -1.28 -10.53 1.41
C ASN A 82 -0.07 -11.18 2.10
N LYS A 83 0.87 -11.68 1.28
CA LYS A 83 2.09 -12.33 1.74
C LYS A 83 3.12 -11.40 2.36
N ILE A 84 3.35 -10.20 1.81
CA ILE A 84 4.29 -9.23 2.41
C ILE A 84 3.72 -8.72 3.71
N ASN A 85 2.41 -8.41 3.74
CA ASN A 85 1.73 -7.95 4.95
C ASN A 85 1.64 -9.04 6.02
N GLU A 86 1.36 -10.29 5.62
CA GLU A 86 1.38 -11.46 6.50
C GLU A 86 2.79 -11.64 7.11
N LEU A 87 3.81 -11.59 6.26
CA LEU A 87 5.22 -11.74 6.68
C LEU A 87 5.65 -10.61 7.61
N ALA A 88 5.34 -9.35 7.26
CA ALA A 88 5.61 -8.19 8.10
C ALA A 88 4.87 -8.29 9.45
N SER A 89 3.63 -8.78 9.46
CA SER A 89 2.85 -9.02 10.66
C SER A 89 3.49 -10.10 11.56
N GLU A 90 3.95 -11.22 10.96
CA GLU A 90 4.65 -12.27 11.71
C GLU A 90 5.99 -11.77 12.28
N PHE A 91 6.74 -10.97 11.51
CA PHE A 91 7.96 -10.36 12.02
C PHE A 91 7.69 -9.33 13.13
N LYS A 92 6.60 -8.56 13.05
CA LYS A 92 6.17 -7.65 14.13
C LYS A 92 5.86 -8.40 15.41
N LYS A 93 5.07 -9.50 15.34
CA LYS A 93 4.75 -10.36 16.50
C LYS A 93 6.01 -10.90 17.17
N ASN A 94 7.01 -11.26 16.39
CA ASN A 94 8.28 -11.82 16.87
C ASN A 94 9.34 -10.75 17.17
N LYS A 95 9.02 -9.46 17.08
CA LYS A 95 9.94 -8.32 17.28
C LYS A 95 11.16 -8.35 16.34
N LEU A 96 10.96 -8.85 15.12
CA LEU A 96 12.00 -8.98 14.10
C LEU A 96 11.88 -7.94 12.98
N ILE A 97 10.76 -7.21 12.92
CA ILE A 97 10.42 -6.32 11.81
C ILE A 97 11.43 -5.17 11.61
N ASN A 98 12.04 -4.70 12.71
CA ASN A 98 13.02 -3.61 12.68
C ASN A 98 14.44 -4.07 12.26
N TYR A 99 14.61 -5.34 11.97
CA TYR A 99 15.89 -5.89 11.51
C TYR A 99 15.90 -6.29 10.05
N VAL A 100 14.75 -6.19 9.36
CA VAL A 100 14.61 -6.70 8.01
C VAL A 100 13.84 -5.75 7.11
N ASN A 101 14.21 -5.75 5.84
CA ASN A 101 13.44 -5.18 4.75
C ASN A 101 12.83 -6.31 3.94
N ILE A 102 11.62 -6.11 3.45
CA ILE A 102 10.88 -7.09 2.67
C ILE A 102 10.55 -6.45 1.33
N PHE A 103 10.90 -7.10 0.24
CA PHE A 103 10.57 -6.62 -1.10
C PHE A 103 10.28 -7.77 -2.06
N LYS A 104 9.43 -7.52 -3.03
CA LYS A 104 9.12 -8.47 -4.09
C LYS A 104 9.94 -8.17 -5.33
N LYS A 105 10.54 -9.20 -5.87
CA LYS A 105 11.21 -9.15 -7.17
C LYS A 105 10.69 -10.31 -8.02
N ASN A 106 9.93 -9.96 -9.07
CA ASN A 106 9.15 -10.93 -9.84
C ASN A 106 8.19 -11.71 -8.90
N ASP A 107 8.24 -13.04 -8.92
CA ASP A 107 7.40 -13.91 -8.06
C ASP A 107 8.09 -14.38 -6.78
N VAL A 108 9.21 -13.74 -6.42
CA VAL A 108 9.98 -14.07 -5.21
C VAL A 108 9.91 -12.92 -4.23
N ILE A 109 9.57 -13.23 -2.98
CA ILE A 109 9.67 -12.28 -1.87
C ILE A 109 11.06 -12.45 -1.26
N ILE A 110 11.79 -11.34 -1.16
CA ILE A 110 13.12 -11.30 -0.56
C ILE A 110 13.01 -10.58 0.78
N VAL A 111 13.53 -11.22 1.81
CA VAL A 111 13.74 -10.64 3.13
C VAL A 111 15.22 -10.40 3.29
N ALA A 112 15.63 -9.15 3.45
CA ALA A 112 17.05 -8.78 3.61
C ALA A 112 17.26 -8.05 4.93
N GLY A 113 18.33 -8.39 5.64
CA GLY A 113 18.70 -7.72 6.89
C GLY A 113 19.98 -8.30 7.44
N GLU A 114 20.83 -7.45 7.97
CA GLU A 114 22.01 -7.88 8.72
C GLU A 114 21.61 -8.21 10.16
N VAL A 115 21.58 -9.48 10.50
CA VAL A 115 21.06 -9.96 11.78
C VAL A 115 22.01 -10.93 12.45
N SER A 116 21.87 -11.05 13.78
CA SER A 116 22.58 -12.06 14.56
C SER A 116 22.11 -13.47 14.20
N GLN A 117 22.95 -14.48 14.42
CA GLN A 117 22.64 -15.89 14.18
C GLN A 117 21.34 -16.35 14.87
N GLN A 118 21.05 -15.83 16.07
CA GLN A 118 19.82 -16.13 16.79
C GLN A 118 18.57 -15.60 16.07
N ASN A 119 18.63 -14.36 15.57
CA ASN A 119 17.54 -13.76 14.82
C ASN A 119 17.38 -14.38 13.44
N GLU A 120 18.48 -14.73 12.77
CA GLU A 120 18.48 -15.48 11.52
C GLU A 120 17.72 -16.80 11.64
N SER A 121 17.99 -17.57 12.68
CA SER A 121 17.30 -18.83 12.94
C SER A 121 15.78 -18.64 13.10
N LYS A 122 15.36 -17.58 13.78
CA LYS A 122 13.93 -17.25 13.94
C LYS A 122 13.31 -16.82 12.62
N ILE A 123 14.00 -15.97 11.84
CA ILE A 123 13.55 -15.51 10.53
C ILE A 123 13.37 -16.70 9.59
N LEU A 124 14.36 -17.59 9.52
CA LEU A 124 14.28 -18.79 8.68
C LEU A 124 13.15 -19.73 9.12
N ALA A 125 12.89 -19.87 10.40
CA ALA A 125 11.77 -20.67 10.90
C ALA A 125 10.41 -20.11 10.42
N ILE A 126 10.20 -18.80 10.50
CA ILE A 126 8.98 -18.13 10.01
C ILE A 126 8.86 -18.31 8.50
N ILE A 127 9.92 -18.04 7.74
CA ILE A 127 9.94 -18.16 6.28
C ILE A 127 9.63 -19.59 5.84
N ASN A 128 10.23 -20.58 6.49
CA ASN A 128 9.99 -21.99 6.18
C ASN A 128 8.54 -22.39 6.44
N ALA A 129 7.94 -21.91 7.54
CA ALA A 129 6.53 -22.13 7.84
C ALA A 129 5.61 -21.52 6.77
N MET A 130 5.90 -20.29 6.33
CA MET A 130 5.13 -19.61 5.31
C MET A 130 5.30 -20.23 3.92
N ASN A 131 6.50 -20.66 3.56
CA ASN A 131 6.76 -21.33 2.26
C ASN A 131 6.02 -22.68 2.15
N LYS A 132 5.81 -23.40 3.26
CA LYS A 132 5.02 -24.65 3.26
C LYS A 132 3.54 -24.42 2.94
N ASN A 133 3.02 -23.27 3.32
CA ASN A 133 1.59 -22.95 3.23
C ASN A 133 1.25 -22.03 2.05
N SER A 134 2.17 -21.80 1.12
CA SER A 134 2.04 -20.78 0.09
C SER A 134 2.78 -21.15 -1.19
N ASN A 135 2.22 -20.75 -2.34
CA ASN A 135 2.88 -20.84 -3.65
C ASN A 135 3.93 -19.74 -3.88
N ALA A 136 4.01 -18.73 -3.01
CA ALA A 136 5.01 -17.67 -3.11
C ALA A 136 6.33 -18.14 -2.51
N LYS A 137 7.42 -18.00 -3.25
CA LYS A 137 8.78 -18.32 -2.76
C LYS A 137 9.31 -17.14 -1.96
N ILE A 138 9.63 -17.38 -0.68
CA ILE A 138 10.25 -16.39 0.21
C ILE A 138 11.69 -16.82 0.46
N LEU A 139 12.64 -15.89 0.26
CA LEU A 139 14.08 -16.10 0.49
C LEU A 139 14.58 -15.11 1.52
N PHE A 140 15.50 -15.53 2.37
CA PHE A 140 16.23 -14.68 3.28
C PHE A 140 17.67 -14.45 2.79
N GLN A 141 18.12 -13.20 2.93
CA GLN A 141 19.50 -12.78 2.63
C GLN A 141 20.03 -12.02 3.85
N ASN A 142 21.04 -12.58 4.51
CA ASN A 142 21.72 -11.93 5.64
C ASN A 142 22.74 -10.90 5.10
N ILE A 143 22.23 -9.77 4.60
CA ILE A 143 22.98 -8.66 4.05
C ILE A 143 22.31 -7.34 4.45
N GLN A 144 23.11 -6.29 4.57
CA GLN A 144 22.54 -4.94 4.75
C GLN A 144 21.80 -4.52 3.47
N PRO A 145 20.48 -4.25 3.56
CA PRO A 145 19.74 -3.83 2.37
C PRO A 145 20.11 -2.40 1.99
N TYR A 146 20.23 -2.16 0.68
CA TYR A 146 20.42 -0.82 0.16
C TYR A 146 19.11 -0.05 0.25
N ILE A 147 19.13 1.10 0.92
CA ILE A 147 18.01 2.03 0.99
C ILE A 147 18.39 3.28 0.19
N SER A 148 17.59 3.65 -0.81
CA SER A 148 17.82 4.87 -1.58
C SER A 148 17.68 6.10 -0.67
N ALA A 149 18.70 6.95 -0.65
CA ALA A 149 18.68 8.21 0.10
C ALA A 149 17.57 9.19 -0.37
N ASP A 150 17.06 9.00 -1.59
CA ASP A 150 16.10 9.90 -2.24
C ASP A 150 14.65 9.62 -1.90
N ILE A 151 14.34 8.70 -0.99
CA ILE A 151 12.96 8.38 -0.60
C ILE A 151 12.31 9.58 0.10
N PHE A 152 13.04 10.28 0.96
CA PHE A 152 12.57 11.50 1.61
C PHE A 152 12.84 12.73 0.75
N PRO A 153 11.96 13.75 0.79
CA PRO A 153 12.16 14.99 0.03
C PRO A 153 13.25 15.91 0.60
N GLY A 154 13.97 15.50 1.63
CA GLY A 154 15.07 16.19 2.30
C GLY A 154 15.73 15.28 3.32
N LYS A 155 16.80 15.76 3.96
CA LYS A 155 17.49 15.01 5.01
C LYS A 155 16.69 15.05 6.30
N ILE A 156 16.62 13.93 6.99
CA ILE A 156 15.99 13.83 8.31
C ILE A 156 16.90 14.55 9.32
N LEU A 157 16.38 15.57 9.97
CA LEU A 157 17.08 16.30 11.03
C LEU A 157 16.79 15.73 12.42
N ARG A 158 15.52 15.42 12.68
CA ARG A 158 15.08 14.91 13.97
C ARG A 158 13.69 14.31 13.91
N ILE A 159 13.37 13.47 14.88
CA ILE A 159 12.00 13.09 15.20
C ILE A 159 11.46 14.06 16.26
N SER A 160 10.24 14.50 16.09
CA SER A 160 9.52 15.49 16.93
C SER A 160 8.12 14.97 17.22
N GLY A 161 7.34 15.76 17.98
CA GLY A 161 5.97 15.42 18.30
C GLY A 161 5.83 14.60 19.58
N THR A 162 4.67 14.01 19.78
CA THR A 162 4.35 13.16 20.94
C THR A 162 4.43 11.68 20.54
N MET A 163 4.47 10.78 21.54
CA MET A 163 4.41 9.33 21.27
C MET A 163 3.16 8.90 20.48
N LYS A 164 2.06 9.67 20.58
CA LYS A 164 0.83 9.38 19.82
C LYS A 164 0.86 9.91 18.40
N ASN A 165 1.56 11.05 18.22
CA ASN A 165 1.66 11.75 16.93
C ASN A 165 3.13 12.13 16.67
N PRO A 166 4.01 11.15 16.42
CA PRO A 166 5.40 11.43 16.09
C PRO A 166 5.50 11.99 14.67
N THR A 167 6.46 12.90 14.48
CA THR A 167 6.74 13.52 13.18
C THR A 167 8.23 13.55 12.90
N ILE A 168 8.59 13.52 11.63
CA ILE A 168 9.96 13.66 11.14
C ILE A 168 10.12 15.08 10.62
N ALA A 169 11.08 15.83 11.17
CA ALA A 169 11.45 17.15 10.65
C ALA A 169 12.61 17.00 9.66
N LEU A 170 12.45 17.58 8.46
CA LEU A 170 13.45 17.59 7.40
C LEU A 170 14.20 18.92 7.33
N ASP A 171 15.37 18.92 6.67
CA ASP A 171 16.23 20.10 6.49
C ASP A 171 15.60 21.20 5.63
N ASN A 172 14.66 20.85 4.77
CA ASN A 172 13.88 21.79 3.95
C ASN A 172 12.67 22.41 4.69
N GLY A 173 12.55 22.19 6.01
CA GLY A 173 11.45 22.68 6.83
C GLY A 173 10.16 21.85 6.75
N THR A 174 10.11 20.80 5.94
CA THR A 174 8.95 19.91 5.86
C THR A 174 8.86 19.03 7.10
N SER A 175 7.64 18.79 7.58
CA SER A 175 7.35 17.83 8.65
C SER A 175 6.46 16.72 8.11
N LEU A 176 6.85 15.48 8.36
CA LEU A 176 6.16 14.27 7.88
C LEU A 176 5.70 13.44 9.07
N GLY A 177 4.46 13.00 9.04
CA GLY A 177 3.87 12.12 10.05
C GLY A 177 3.54 10.73 9.52
N ILE A 178 2.99 9.88 10.38
CA ILE A 178 2.43 8.59 9.98
C ILE A 178 1.34 8.83 8.92
N GLY A 179 1.32 8.02 7.84
CA GLY A 179 0.44 8.17 6.70
C GLY A 179 0.93 9.14 5.63
N SER A 180 2.05 9.88 5.84
CA SER A 180 2.64 10.73 4.79
C SER A 180 3.14 9.89 3.63
N ILE A 181 2.86 10.37 2.40
CA ILE A 181 3.31 9.73 1.16
C ILE A 181 4.67 10.32 0.78
N LEU A 182 5.64 9.44 0.53
CA LEU A 182 6.99 9.76 0.13
C LEU A 182 7.21 9.51 -1.37
N LYS A 183 8.39 9.85 -1.86
CA LYS A 183 8.79 9.58 -3.25
C LYS A 183 8.74 8.07 -3.54
N GLY A 184 8.25 7.71 -4.74
CA GLY A 184 8.09 6.30 -5.13
C GLY A 184 6.84 5.63 -4.56
N GLY A 185 5.90 6.38 -3.95
CA GLY A 185 4.64 5.87 -3.42
C GLY A 185 4.75 5.16 -2.08
N TYR A 186 5.87 5.34 -1.35
CA TYR A 186 5.97 4.83 0.01
C TYR A 186 5.10 5.61 0.98
N VAL A 187 4.56 4.93 1.97
CA VAL A 187 3.78 5.50 3.06
C VAL A 187 4.55 5.28 4.37
N ILE A 188 4.57 6.28 5.24
CA ILE A 188 5.14 6.13 6.58
C ILE A 188 4.15 5.37 7.45
N ASP A 189 4.50 4.15 7.84
CA ASP A 189 3.67 3.27 8.68
C ASP A 189 3.87 3.51 10.16
N ALA A 190 5.11 3.77 10.56
CA ALA A 190 5.48 4.00 11.95
C ALA A 190 6.73 4.88 12.07
N ILE A 191 6.78 5.64 13.13
CA ILE A 191 7.93 6.47 13.53
C ILE A 191 8.20 6.16 14.99
N ASP A 192 9.36 5.60 15.28
CA ASP A 192 9.82 5.34 16.64
C ASP A 192 11.15 6.08 16.87
N PRO A 193 11.21 6.97 17.89
CA PRO A 193 12.43 7.72 18.19
C PRO A 193 13.65 6.86 18.55
N LYS A 194 13.43 5.60 18.95
CA LYS A 194 14.52 4.68 19.35
C LYS A 194 14.88 3.70 18.23
N ASP A 195 13.83 3.18 17.56
CA ASP A 195 14.01 2.08 16.62
C ASP A 195 14.14 2.56 15.17
N GLY A 196 13.54 3.72 14.82
CA GLY A 196 13.61 4.23 13.46
C GLY A 196 12.25 4.43 12.78
N ILE A 197 12.24 4.40 11.47
CA ILE A 197 11.08 4.70 10.63
C ILE A 197 10.75 3.48 9.79
N ASN A 198 9.49 3.08 9.82
CA ASN A 198 8.99 2.03 8.94
C ASN A 198 8.16 2.66 7.83
N ILE A 199 8.48 2.29 6.60
CA ILE A 199 7.76 2.73 5.40
C ILE A 199 7.38 1.52 4.57
N SER A 200 6.26 1.60 3.87
CA SER A 200 5.84 0.54 2.98
C SER A 200 5.24 1.06 1.67
N ARG A 201 5.21 0.21 0.68
CA ARG A 201 4.42 0.28 -0.54
C ARG A 201 3.97 -1.14 -0.92
N PRO A 202 3.11 -1.36 -1.94
CA PRO A 202 2.54 -2.68 -2.21
C PRO A 202 3.51 -3.85 -2.23
N ASP A 203 4.69 -3.64 -2.81
CA ASP A 203 5.69 -4.69 -3.02
C ASP A 203 6.91 -4.59 -2.09
N GLU A 204 6.88 -3.68 -1.11
CA GLU A 204 8.02 -3.42 -0.25
C GLU A 204 7.63 -2.97 1.15
N TYR A 205 8.41 -3.43 2.11
CA TYR A 205 8.45 -2.93 3.49
C TYR A 205 9.90 -2.63 3.85
N ILE A 206 10.18 -1.42 4.29
CA ILE A 206 11.53 -0.93 4.59
C ILE A 206 11.57 -0.39 6.02
N HIS A 207 12.54 -0.86 6.78
CA HIS A 207 12.94 -0.27 8.04
C HIS A 207 14.16 0.63 7.84
N ILE A 208 14.07 1.87 8.28
CA ILE A 208 15.16 2.86 8.22
C ILE A 208 15.60 3.14 9.66
N PRO A 209 16.75 2.58 10.09
CA PRO A 209 17.28 2.85 11.41
C PRO A 209 17.72 4.31 11.52
N LEU A 210 17.56 4.91 12.69
CA LEU A 210 18.15 6.21 12.98
C LEU A 210 19.61 5.99 13.34
N SER A 211 20.49 6.43 12.45
CA SER A 211 21.92 6.59 12.78
C SER A 211 22.07 7.92 13.50
N TYR A 212 22.33 7.90 14.78
CA TYR A 212 22.79 9.05 15.55
C TYR A 212 24.30 9.25 15.39
#